data_f08e0c50f63acc850d211d4a09c83f52
#
_entry.id   f08e0c50f63acc850d211d4a09c83f52
#
_cell.length_a   1.000
_cell.length_b   1.000
_cell.length_c   1.000
_cell.angle_alpha   90.00
_cell.angle_beta   90.00
_cell.angle_gamma   90.00
#
_symmetry.space_group_name_H-M   'P 1'
#
loop_
_entity.id
_entity.type
_entity.pdbx_description
1 polymer ?
#
loop_
_entity_poly.entity_id
_entity_poly.type
_entity_poly.pdbx_seq_one_letter_code
_entity_poly.pdbx_strand_id
1 'polypeptide(L)'
;MQLLQTAYGSAWFGNEHIDLIATTQTIWNIFWNKILPQQRFMEESTDVAKIGFQSMRWNGASICVDQYCPANHIFGLNTKYIQFWISTLPKYQFGFTGFKEAQNTDDVAGQYLFAGNLLFPAPRLFFKFTAITS
;
A
#
# COMPACT_ATOMS: atom_id res chain seq x y z
N MET A 1 -7.50 18.72 6.18
CA MET A 1 -6.03 18.88 6.08
C MET A 1 -5.35 18.81 7.46
N GLN A 2 -5.84 19.50 8.48
CA GLN A 2 -5.22 19.55 9.81
C GLN A 2 -5.07 18.16 10.46
N LEU A 3 -6.08 17.30 10.38
CA LEU A 3 -6.02 15.91 10.89
C LEU A 3 -4.94 15.08 10.21
N LEU A 4 -4.78 15.20 8.89
CA LEU A 4 -3.75 14.48 8.14
C LEU A 4 -2.35 14.93 8.58
N GLN A 5 -2.16 16.22 8.83
CA GLN A 5 -0.90 16.77 9.29
C GLN A 5 -0.55 16.29 10.70
N THR A 6 -1.53 16.23 11.60
CA THR A 6 -1.36 15.69 12.94
C THR A 6 -0.97 14.21 12.91
N ALA A 7 -1.65 13.40 12.09
CA ALA A 7 -1.34 11.97 11.95
C ALA A 7 0.04 11.74 11.33
N TYR A 8 0.39 12.53 10.32
CA TYR A 8 1.72 12.47 9.72
C TYR A 8 2.80 12.78 10.76
N GLY A 9 2.61 13.83 11.57
CA GLY A 9 3.54 14.18 12.64
C GLY A 9 3.63 13.12 13.74
N SER A 10 2.52 12.44 14.08
CA SER A 10 2.52 11.35 15.05
C SER A 10 3.22 10.08 14.57
N ALA A 11 3.24 9.85 13.27
CA ALA A 11 3.92 8.73 12.62
C ALA A 11 5.39 9.04 12.26
N TRP A 12 5.86 10.24 12.56
CA TRP A 12 7.26 10.63 12.39
C TRP A 12 8.08 10.25 13.62
N PHE A 13 9.19 9.56 13.41
CA PHE A 13 10.11 9.21 14.48
C PHE A 13 11.57 9.28 14.00
N GLY A 14 12.36 10.16 14.62
CA GLY A 14 13.73 10.39 14.20
C GLY A 14 13.82 10.90 12.77
N ASN A 15 14.50 10.17 11.91
CA ASN A 15 14.62 10.47 10.48
C ASN A 15 13.64 9.64 9.61
N GLU A 16 12.81 8.81 10.23
CA GLU A 16 11.85 7.94 9.53
C GLU A 16 10.48 8.61 9.46
N HIS A 17 9.91 8.65 8.28
CA HIS A 17 8.60 9.25 8.01
C HIS A 17 7.84 8.43 6.96
N ILE A 18 6.60 8.75 6.77
CA ILE A 18 5.75 8.15 5.75
C ILE A 18 6.23 8.59 4.37
N ASP A 19 6.36 7.64 3.46
CA ASP A 19 6.77 7.85 2.07
C ASP A 19 5.63 7.60 1.08
N LEU A 20 4.61 6.84 1.47
CA LEU A 20 3.48 6.47 0.63
C LEU A 20 2.15 6.67 1.35
N ILE A 21 1.20 7.31 0.68
CA ILE A 21 -0.18 7.44 1.13
C ILE A 21 -1.08 6.76 0.09
N ALA A 22 -1.73 5.67 0.50
CA ALA A 22 -2.68 4.95 -0.35
C ALA A 22 -4.12 5.32 0.01
N THR A 23 -4.94 5.61 -0.99
CA THR A 23 -6.32 6.01 -0.81
C THR A 23 -7.19 5.66 -2.02
N THR A 24 -8.50 5.87 -1.90
CA THR A 24 -9.45 5.70 -3.01
C THR A 24 -9.44 6.90 -3.94
N GLN A 25 -9.91 6.69 -5.19
CA GLN A 25 -10.05 7.77 -6.19
C GLN A 25 -10.91 8.94 -5.68
N THR A 26 -11.97 8.65 -4.94
CA THR A 26 -12.88 9.69 -4.39
C THR A 26 -12.13 10.63 -3.45
N ILE A 27 -11.36 10.06 -2.52
CA ILE A 27 -10.57 10.86 -1.58
C ILE A 27 -9.43 11.59 -2.28
N TRP A 28 -8.80 10.96 -3.27
CA TRP A 28 -7.78 11.58 -4.09
C TRP A 28 -8.32 12.83 -4.83
N ASN A 29 -9.53 12.75 -5.39
CA ASN A 29 -10.19 13.89 -6.02
C ASN A 29 -10.46 15.04 -5.03
N ILE A 30 -10.82 14.72 -3.77
CA ILE A 30 -11.00 15.74 -2.72
C ILE A 30 -9.67 16.45 -2.43
N PHE A 31 -8.57 15.68 -2.32
CA PHE A 31 -7.25 16.27 -2.17
C PHE A 31 -6.86 17.14 -3.34
N TRP A 32 -7.04 16.64 -4.55
CA TRP A 32 -6.76 17.36 -5.78
C TRP A 32 -7.46 18.70 -5.81
N ASN A 33 -8.78 18.72 -5.58
CA ASN A 33 -9.58 19.94 -5.60
C ASN A 33 -9.19 20.96 -4.50
N LYS A 34 -8.68 20.49 -3.36
CA LYS A 34 -8.23 21.37 -2.26
C LYS A 34 -6.79 21.88 -2.43
N ILE A 35 -5.94 21.12 -3.07
CA ILE A 35 -4.52 21.46 -3.25
C ILE A 35 -4.29 22.23 -4.54
N LEU A 36 -5.04 21.93 -5.59
CA LEU A 36 -4.89 22.56 -6.91
C LEU A 36 -4.86 24.11 -6.86
N PRO A 37 -5.72 24.81 -6.08
CA PRO A 37 -5.67 26.27 -5.99
C PRO A 37 -4.41 26.81 -5.30
N GLN A 38 -3.69 25.97 -4.56
CA GLN A 38 -2.50 26.34 -3.80
C GLN A 38 -1.19 25.95 -4.48
N GLN A 39 -1.24 25.10 -5.51
CA GLN A 39 -0.07 24.75 -6.31
C GLN A 39 0.28 25.92 -7.24
N ARG A 40 1.31 26.67 -6.86
CA ARG A 40 2.13 27.35 -7.86
C ARG A 40 2.88 26.25 -8.61
N PHE A 41 2.75 26.21 -9.93
CA PHE A 41 3.42 25.26 -10.81
C PHE A 41 4.92 25.19 -10.46
N MET A 42 5.32 24.19 -9.72
CA MET A 42 6.71 23.78 -9.64
C MET A 42 6.89 22.68 -10.69
N GLU A 43 7.47 23.09 -11.81
CA GLU A 43 8.08 22.16 -12.74
C GLU A 43 9.17 21.43 -11.97
N GLU A 44 9.01 20.16 -11.74
CA GLU A 44 10.00 19.11 -11.64
C GLU A 44 9.44 17.89 -10.91
N SER A 45 8.91 16.97 -11.66
CA SER A 45 9.03 15.56 -11.28
C SER A 45 9.07 14.68 -12.53
N THR A 46 10.24 14.70 -13.16
CA THR A 46 10.51 13.97 -14.40
C THR A 46 10.46 12.45 -14.21
N ASP A 47 10.63 11.95 -12.99
CA ASP A 47 10.72 10.52 -12.73
C ASP A 47 9.37 9.82 -12.52
N VAL A 48 8.37 10.53 -12.04
CA VAL A 48 7.02 9.95 -11.80
C VAL A 48 6.18 9.94 -13.08
N ALA A 49 6.44 10.87 -13.99
CA ALA A 49 5.79 10.92 -15.30
C ALA A 49 6.13 9.71 -16.18
N LYS A 50 7.27 9.05 -15.94
CA LYS A 50 7.71 7.86 -16.69
C LYS A 50 6.91 6.60 -16.37
N ILE A 51 6.19 6.56 -15.24
CA ILE A 51 5.45 5.36 -14.79
C ILE A 51 3.95 5.47 -15.13
N GLY A 52 3.49 6.60 -15.67
CA GLY A 52 2.08 6.80 -16.04
C GLY A 52 1.12 6.94 -14.84
N PHE A 53 1.62 7.05 -13.64
CA PHE A 53 0.83 7.33 -12.44
C PHE A 53 0.81 8.83 -12.16
N GLN A 54 -0.37 9.44 -12.13
CA GLN A 54 -0.51 10.78 -11.55
C GLN A 54 -0.33 10.68 -10.03
N SER A 55 0.88 10.87 -9.53
CA SER A 55 1.13 10.93 -8.09
C SER A 55 1.16 12.38 -7.63
N MET A 56 0.32 12.69 -6.68
CA MET A 56 0.37 13.93 -5.93
C MET A 56 1.32 13.73 -4.75
N ARG A 57 2.22 14.70 -4.52
CA ARG A 57 3.09 14.67 -3.34
C ARG A 57 2.57 15.58 -2.25
N TRP A 58 2.58 15.08 -1.03
CA TRP A 58 2.25 15.85 0.16
C TRP A 58 3.26 15.57 1.26
N ASN A 59 3.95 16.62 1.72
CA ASN A 59 4.96 16.57 2.79
C ASN A 59 6.06 15.49 2.56
N GLY A 60 6.46 15.30 1.29
CA GLY A 60 7.46 14.29 0.90
C GLY A 60 6.88 12.91 0.56
N ALA A 61 5.67 12.59 1.03
CA ALA A 61 4.99 11.34 0.71
C ALA A 61 4.25 11.42 -0.63
N SER A 62 4.29 10.35 -1.41
CA SER A 62 3.50 10.20 -2.63
C SER A 62 2.09 9.75 -2.29
N ILE A 63 1.06 10.42 -2.82
CA ILE A 63 -0.34 9.99 -2.69
C ILE A 63 -0.71 9.21 -3.95
N CYS A 64 -1.04 7.94 -3.79
CA CYS A 64 -1.48 7.07 -4.87
C CYS A 64 -2.92 6.59 -4.67
N VAL A 65 -3.57 6.29 -5.78
CA VAL A 65 -4.89 5.66 -5.81
C VAL A 65 -4.72 4.16 -5.86
N ASP A 66 -5.38 3.46 -4.96
CA ASP A 66 -5.46 2.01 -4.95
C ASP A 66 -6.92 1.57 -5.11
N GLN A 67 -7.19 0.76 -6.13
CA GLN A 67 -8.52 0.23 -6.42
C GLN A 67 -9.04 -0.70 -5.30
N TYR A 68 -8.13 -1.37 -4.60
CA TYR A 68 -8.48 -2.28 -3.51
C TYR A 68 -8.54 -1.60 -2.14
N CYS A 69 -8.24 -0.30 -2.08
CA CYS A 69 -8.38 0.45 -0.84
C CYS A 69 -9.86 0.51 -0.43
N PRO A 70 -10.20 0.15 0.83
CA PRO A 70 -11.58 0.27 1.31
C PRO A 70 -12.10 1.69 1.19
N ALA A 71 -13.40 1.84 0.91
CA ALA A 71 -14.03 3.15 0.80
C ALA A 71 -13.83 3.98 2.07
N ASN A 72 -13.62 5.28 1.92
CA ASN A 72 -13.43 6.23 3.02
C ASN A 72 -12.22 5.97 3.93
N HIS A 73 -11.19 5.28 3.39
CA HIS A 73 -9.96 5.01 4.11
C HIS A 73 -8.76 5.70 3.47
N ILE A 74 -7.81 6.08 4.32
CA ILE A 74 -6.46 6.53 3.93
C ILE A 74 -5.46 5.72 4.74
N PHE A 75 -4.45 5.20 4.09
CA PHE A 75 -3.34 4.50 4.71
C PHE A 75 -2.06 5.30 4.48
N GLY A 76 -1.38 5.68 5.56
CA GLY A 76 -0.03 6.22 5.50
C GLY A 76 0.97 5.12 5.80
N LEU A 77 1.85 4.87 4.87
CA LEU A 77 2.77 3.74 4.88
C LEU A 77 4.22 4.24 4.83
N ASN A 78 5.07 3.57 5.59
CA ASN A 78 6.52 3.66 5.42
C ASN A 78 6.98 2.36 4.75
N THR A 79 7.27 2.43 3.45
CA THR A 79 7.56 1.24 2.64
C THR A 79 8.82 0.50 3.10
N LYS A 80 9.74 1.17 3.76
CA LYS A 80 10.97 0.59 4.33
C LYS A 80 10.69 -0.44 5.42
N TYR A 81 9.58 -0.30 6.16
CA TYR A 81 9.19 -1.18 7.25
C TYR A 81 8.05 -2.14 6.88
N ILE A 82 7.81 -2.35 5.61
CA ILE A 82 6.90 -3.39 5.11
C ILE A 82 7.75 -4.57 4.67
N GLN A 83 7.51 -5.73 5.28
CA GLN A 83 8.25 -6.95 4.99
C GLN A 83 7.29 -8.05 4.57
N PHE A 84 7.60 -8.74 3.49
CA PHE A 84 6.88 -9.90 3.07
C PHE A 84 7.68 -11.16 3.41
N TRP A 85 7.17 -11.92 4.36
CA TRP A 85 7.81 -13.14 4.82
C TRP A 85 7.20 -14.34 4.13
N ILE A 86 8.08 -15.18 3.59
CA ILE A 86 7.71 -16.42 2.89
C ILE A 86 8.20 -17.58 3.73
N SER A 87 7.44 -18.66 3.76
CA SER A 87 7.84 -19.89 4.45
C SER A 87 9.19 -20.39 3.93
N THR A 88 10.06 -20.83 4.84
CA THR A 88 11.36 -21.44 4.50
C THR A 88 11.24 -22.88 3.99
N LEU A 89 10.07 -23.50 4.15
CA LEU A 89 9.83 -24.87 3.67
C LEU A 89 9.58 -24.85 2.16
N PRO A 90 10.36 -25.59 1.36
CA PRO A 90 10.25 -25.59 -0.11
C PRO A 90 8.84 -25.91 -0.62
N LYS A 91 8.12 -26.76 0.11
CA LYS A 91 6.74 -27.12 -0.17
C LYS A 91 5.79 -25.90 -0.25
N TYR A 92 6.07 -24.83 0.52
CA TYR A 92 5.21 -23.64 0.63
C TYR A 92 5.77 -22.42 -0.12
N GLN A 93 6.80 -22.60 -0.94
CA GLN A 93 7.39 -21.58 -1.82
C GLN A 93 6.93 -21.80 -3.28
N PHE A 94 5.63 -21.85 -3.53
CA PHE A 94 5.07 -22.33 -4.79
C PHE A 94 5.52 -23.77 -5.12
N GLY A 95 5.68 -24.61 -4.07
CA GLY A 95 6.04 -26.00 -4.25
C GLY A 95 4.90 -26.82 -4.83
N PHE A 96 5.20 -27.66 -5.80
CA PHE A 96 4.27 -28.65 -6.33
C PHE A 96 4.21 -29.88 -5.44
N THR A 97 3.01 -30.30 -5.01
CA THR A 97 2.84 -31.44 -4.11
C THR A 97 2.98 -32.82 -4.81
N GLY A 98 3.18 -32.83 -6.12
CA GLY A 98 3.08 -34.01 -6.94
C GLY A 98 1.63 -34.35 -7.29
N PHE A 99 1.47 -35.24 -8.27
CA PHE A 99 0.17 -35.78 -8.62
C PHE A 99 -0.22 -36.88 -7.63
N LYS A 100 -1.46 -36.83 -7.17
CA LYS A 100 -2.07 -37.86 -6.32
C LYS A 100 -3.33 -38.37 -6.97
N GLU A 101 -3.49 -39.68 -6.99
CA GLU A 101 -4.72 -40.32 -7.45
C GLU A 101 -5.86 -40.04 -6.44
N ALA A 102 -7.01 -39.66 -6.96
CA ALA A 102 -8.19 -39.44 -6.14
C ALA A 102 -8.77 -40.79 -5.70
N GLN A 103 -9.16 -40.89 -4.45
CA GLN A 103 -9.85 -42.07 -3.92
C GLN A 103 -11.24 -42.18 -4.57
N ASN A 104 -11.53 -43.15 -5.38
CA ASN A 104 -12.80 -43.44 -6.05
C ASN A 104 -13.05 -42.76 -7.42
N THR A 105 -12.09 -42.11 -8.02
CA THR A 105 -12.18 -41.61 -9.41
C THR A 105 -10.84 -41.81 -10.10
N ASP A 106 -10.88 -42.00 -11.40
CA ASP A 106 -9.66 -42.13 -12.25
C ASP A 106 -9.03 -40.76 -12.56
N ASP A 107 -9.16 -39.83 -11.60
CA ASP A 107 -8.63 -38.47 -11.70
C ASP A 107 -7.34 -38.29 -10.92
N VAL A 108 -6.45 -37.44 -11.45
CA VAL A 108 -5.17 -37.09 -10.82
C VAL A 108 -5.20 -35.64 -10.38
N ALA A 109 -4.98 -35.36 -9.11
CA ALA A 109 -4.94 -34.02 -8.54
C ALA A 109 -3.53 -33.62 -8.14
N GLY A 110 -3.12 -32.43 -8.55
CA GLY A 110 -1.88 -31.80 -8.11
C GLY A 110 -2.15 -30.40 -7.56
N GLN A 111 -1.40 -29.99 -6.53
CA GLN A 111 -1.57 -28.69 -5.87
C GLN A 111 -0.25 -27.93 -5.83
N TYR A 112 -0.32 -26.62 -6.10
CA TYR A 112 0.73 -25.68 -5.76
C TYR A 112 0.39 -25.02 -4.40
N LEU A 113 1.34 -25.04 -3.48
CA LEU A 113 1.17 -24.45 -2.16
C LEU A 113 2.07 -23.23 -2.03
N PHE A 114 1.49 -22.17 -1.47
CA PHE A 114 2.21 -20.95 -1.11
C PHE A 114 1.81 -20.52 0.30
N ALA A 115 2.79 -20.20 1.15
CA ALA A 115 2.54 -19.63 2.47
C ALA A 115 3.46 -18.43 2.69
N GLY A 116 2.87 -17.29 2.81
CA GLY A 116 3.56 -16.04 3.13
C GLY A 116 2.68 -15.14 4.00
N ASN A 117 3.31 -14.17 4.65
CA ASN A 117 2.61 -13.17 5.45
C ASN A 117 3.27 -11.80 5.32
N LEU A 118 2.46 -10.75 5.43
CA LEU A 118 2.92 -9.37 5.43
C LEU A 118 3.12 -8.92 6.87
N LEU A 119 4.32 -8.40 7.18
CA LEU A 119 4.69 -7.95 8.51
C LEU A 119 5.01 -6.45 8.54
N PHE A 120 4.58 -5.82 9.62
CA PHE A 120 4.81 -4.41 9.95
C PHE A 120 5.56 -4.32 11.27
N PRO A 121 6.91 -4.47 11.29
CA PRO A 121 7.70 -4.52 12.51
C PRO A 121 7.66 -3.21 13.33
N ALA A 122 7.35 -2.09 12.69
CA ALA A 122 7.27 -0.78 13.35
C ALA A 122 5.90 -0.10 13.15
N PRO A 123 4.82 -0.58 13.80
CA PRO A 123 3.46 -0.09 13.55
C PRO A 123 3.26 1.40 13.86
N ARG A 124 4.09 2.00 14.72
CA ARG A 124 4.05 3.44 15.03
C ARG A 124 4.41 4.34 13.83
N LEU A 125 5.08 3.82 12.81
CA LEU A 125 5.45 4.54 11.58
C LEU A 125 4.36 4.47 10.50
N PHE A 126 3.18 4.02 10.87
CA PHE A 126 2.03 3.92 9.98
C PHE A 126 0.84 4.64 10.59
N PHE A 127 -0.06 5.12 9.74
CA PHE A 127 -1.37 5.56 10.21
C PHE A 127 -2.48 5.04 9.31
N LYS A 128 -3.67 4.96 9.87
CA LYS A 128 -4.89 4.64 9.16
C LYS A 128 -5.98 5.63 9.55
N PHE A 129 -6.60 6.24 8.56
CA PHE A 129 -7.86 6.94 8.74
C PHE A 129 -9.02 6.09 8.26
N THR A 130 -10.12 6.15 9.00
CA THR A 130 -11.37 5.49 8.67
C THR A 130 -12.49 6.51 8.67
N ALA A 131 -13.58 6.22 7.94
CA ALA A 131 -14.79 7.05 7.92
C ALA A 131 -14.56 8.51 7.48
N ILE A 132 -13.73 8.72 6.46
CA ILE A 132 -13.56 10.04 5.87
C ILE A 132 -14.81 10.37 5.06
N THR A 133 -15.55 11.37 5.49
CA THR A 133 -16.68 11.95 4.77
C THR A 133 -16.27 13.23 4.07
N SER A 134 -16.83 13.48 2.90
CA SER A 134 -16.67 14.71 2.11
C SER A 134 -17.35 15.89 2.79
#